data_239e717137836d21a711c5c711b7c911
#
_entry.id   239e717137836d21a711c5c711b7c911
#
_cell.length_a   1.000
_cell.length_b   1.000
_cell.length_c   1.000
_cell.angle_alpha   90.00
_cell.angle_beta   90.00
_cell.angle_gamma   90.00
#
_symmetry.space_group_name_H-M   'P 1'
#
loop_
_entity.id
_entity.type
_entity.pdbx_description
1 polymer ?
#
loop_
_entity_poly.entity_id
_entity_poly.type
_entity_poly.pdbx_seq_one_letter_code
_entity_poly.pdbx_strand_id
1 'polypeptide(L)'
;MEKKLPLPPFTLETALQKVQIAEDAWNTRDPEKVCLAYTIDTEWRNRTEFINGREEVKQFLKRKWEKELDYKLKKELWGFREHRMAVRFEYEWHNDTGQWFRSYGNEMWEFD
;
A
#
# COMPACT_ATOMS: atom_id res chain seq x y z
N MET A 1 4.03 20.33 -8.20
CA MET A 1 3.77 18.94 -7.81
C MET A 1 4.37 18.67 -6.45
N GLU A 2 3.59 18.12 -5.57
CA GLU A 2 4.04 17.77 -4.23
C GLU A 2 4.81 16.44 -4.25
N LYS A 3 5.98 16.42 -3.60
CA LYS A 3 6.77 15.20 -3.47
C LYS A 3 6.66 14.67 -2.04
N LYS A 4 6.51 13.37 -1.91
CA LYS A 4 6.38 12.69 -0.62
C LYS A 4 7.76 12.28 -0.10
N LEU A 5 8.11 12.76 1.09
CA LEU A 5 9.35 12.37 1.74
C LEU A 5 9.18 11.02 2.43
N PRO A 6 10.24 10.22 2.59
CA PRO A 6 11.58 10.43 2.04
C PRO A 6 11.62 10.19 0.53
N LEU A 7 12.56 10.84 -0.15
CA LEU A 7 12.73 10.76 -1.60
C LEU A 7 13.86 9.79 -1.96
N PRO A 8 13.77 9.15 -3.16
CA PRO A 8 14.91 8.36 -3.65
C PRO A 8 16.11 9.28 -3.99
N PRO A 9 17.32 8.73 -4.02
CA PRO A 9 17.67 7.34 -3.72
C PRO A 9 17.58 7.05 -2.22
N PHE A 10 17.17 5.81 -1.90
CA PHE A 10 16.93 5.42 -0.51
C PHE A 10 18.19 4.89 0.16
N THR A 11 18.32 5.15 1.46
CA THR A 11 19.23 4.45 2.36
C THR A 11 18.39 3.41 3.12
N LEU A 12 19.03 2.55 3.89
CA LEU A 12 18.29 1.60 4.72
C LEU A 12 17.32 2.33 5.65
N GLU A 13 17.77 3.40 6.30
CA GLU A 13 16.94 4.18 7.20
C GLU A 13 15.73 4.78 6.49
N THR A 14 15.94 5.45 5.34
CA THR A 14 14.84 6.10 4.63
C THR A 14 13.91 5.10 3.97
N ALA A 15 14.43 3.94 3.53
CA ALA A 15 13.58 2.87 3.01
C ALA A 15 12.66 2.32 4.11
N LEU A 16 13.18 2.10 5.32
CA LEU A 16 12.38 1.67 6.46
C LEU A 16 11.31 2.70 6.83
N GLN A 17 11.65 3.98 6.78
CA GLN A 17 10.69 5.06 7.00
C GLN A 17 9.56 5.02 5.98
N LYS A 18 9.90 4.82 4.70
CA LYS A 18 8.91 4.79 3.63
C LYS A 18 7.92 3.64 3.81
N VAL A 19 8.42 2.47 4.19
CA VAL A 19 7.58 1.29 4.47
C VAL A 19 6.65 1.56 5.65
N GLN A 20 7.15 2.17 6.72
CA GLN A 20 6.34 2.47 7.90
C GLN A 20 5.25 3.50 7.59
N ILE A 21 5.58 4.53 6.80
CA ILE A 21 4.61 5.54 6.37
C ILE A 21 3.48 4.87 5.58
N ALA A 22 3.82 3.95 4.69
CA ALA A 22 2.83 3.23 3.89
C ALA A 22 1.94 2.35 4.77
N GLU A 23 2.53 1.62 5.71
CA GLU A 23 1.78 0.78 6.65
C GLU A 23 0.80 1.62 7.47
N ASP A 24 1.27 2.74 8.01
CA ASP A 24 0.45 3.63 8.83
C ASP A 24 -0.71 4.22 8.01
N ALA A 25 -0.43 4.64 6.77
CA ALA A 25 -1.44 5.20 5.88
C ALA A 25 -2.54 4.19 5.58
N TRP A 26 -2.17 2.97 5.21
CA TRP A 26 -3.14 1.90 4.89
C TRP A 26 -3.97 1.51 6.11
N ASN A 27 -3.37 1.53 7.30
CA ASN A 27 -4.08 1.21 8.54
C ASN A 27 -5.11 2.28 8.95
N THR A 28 -5.12 3.44 8.30
CA THR A 28 -6.20 4.42 8.48
C THR A 28 -7.51 3.93 7.86
N ARG A 29 -7.43 3.04 6.88
CA ARG A 29 -8.57 2.52 6.12
C ARG A 29 -9.37 3.65 5.45
N ASP A 30 -8.67 4.69 5.04
CA ASP A 30 -9.24 5.86 4.39
C ASP A 30 -8.80 5.94 2.93
N PRO A 31 -9.67 5.58 1.97
CA PRO A 31 -9.31 5.58 0.55
C PRO A 31 -8.86 6.94 0.04
N GLU A 32 -9.48 8.02 0.52
CA GLU A 32 -9.12 9.38 0.14
C GLU A 32 -7.68 9.70 0.54
N LYS A 33 -7.31 9.33 1.76
CA LYS A 33 -5.98 9.59 2.29
C LYS A 33 -4.91 8.72 1.64
N VAL A 34 -5.19 7.43 1.48
CA VAL A 34 -4.23 6.47 0.93
C VAL A 34 -3.97 6.76 -0.54
N CYS A 35 -4.99 7.07 -1.33
CA CYS A 35 -4.79 7.32 -2.76
C CYS A 35 -3.86 8.50 -3.03
N LEU A 36 -3.76 9.45 -2.11
CA LEU A 36 -2.86 10.61 -2.25
C LEU A 36 -1.38 10.24 -2.16
N ALA A 37 -1.05 9.05 -1.65
CA ALA A 37 0.33 8.58 -1.60
C ALA A 37 0.86 8.14 -2.96
N TYR A 38 -0.01 8.02 -3.95
CA TYR A 38 0.34 7.53 -5.29
C TYR A 38 0.26 8.66 -6.31
N THR A 39 1.02 8.53 -7.40
CA THR A 39 0.98 9.50 -8.48
C THR A 39 -0.37 9.46 -9.18
N ILE A 40 -0.72 10.55 -9.88
CA ILE A 40 -1.99 10.63 -10.61
C ILE A 40 -2.10 9.54 -11.66
N ASP A 41 -0.96 9.18 -12.28
CA ASP A 41 -0.85 8.19 -13.34
C ASP A 41 -0.33 6.83 -12.84
N THR A 42 -0.44 6.55 -11.55
CA THR A 42 0.06 5.30 -10.95
C THR A 42 -0.52 4.07 -11.64
N GLU A 43 0.27 3.01 -11.71
CA GLU A 43 -0.15 1.73 -12.27
C GLU A 43 0.01 0.64 -11.23
N TRP A 44 -1.06 -0.13 -11.03
CA TRP A 44 -1.10 -1.23 -10.09
C TRP A 44 -1.52 -2.53 -10.76
N ARG A 45 -0.98 -3.61 -10.24
CA ARG A 45 -1.54 -4.93 -10.46
C ARG A 45 -1.83 -5.56 -9.11
N ASN A 46 -3.08 -5.99 -8.90
CA ASN A 46 -3.47 -6.75 -7.72
C ASN A 46 -4.12 -8.04 -8.19
N ARG A 47 -3.38 -9.15 -8.08
CA ARG A 47 -3.79 -10.47 -8.59
C ARG A 47 -4.05 -10.39 -10.09
N THR A 48 -5.30 -10.49 -10.52
CA THR A 48 -5.69 -10.41 -11.93
C THR A 48 -6.26 -9.05 -12.31
N GLU A 49 -6.36 -8.14 -11.35
CA GLU A 49 -6.91 -6.81 -11.58
C GLU A 49 -5.80 -5.80 -11.83
N PHE A 50 -5.93 -5.03 -12.91
CA PHE A 50 -5.03 -3.94 -13.26
C PHE A 50 -5.74 -2.62 -12.95
N ILE A 51 -5.08 -1.77 -12.19
CA ILE A 51 -5.65 -0.53 -11.69
C ILE A 51 -4.77 0.61 -12.15
N ASN A 52 -5.33 1.52 -12.93
CA ASN A 52 -4.59 2.63 -13.53
C ASN A 52 -5.13 3.96 -13.02
N GLY A 53 -4.23 4.77 -12.48
CA GLY A 53 -4.55 6.10 -12.00
C GLY A 53 -5.04 6.14 -10.57
N ARG A 54 -4.80 7.28 -9.95
CA ARG A 54 -5.14 7.51 -8.54
C ARG A 54 -6.62 7.32 -8.25
N GLU A 55 -7.49 7.73 -9.18
CA GLU A 55 -8.94 7.61 -8.98
C GLU A 55 -9.37 6.14 -8.95
N GLU A 56 -8.81 5.29 -9.82
CA GLU A 56 -9.09 3.87 -9.78
C GLU A 56 -8.57 3.21 -8.51
N VAL A 57 -7.40 3.65 -8.02
CA VAL A 57 -6.87 3.21 -6.73
C VAL A 57 -7.85 3.52 -5.62
N LYS A 58 -8.39 4.73 -5.60
CA LYS A 58 -9.36 5.16 -4.59
C LYS A 58 -10.60 4.27 -4.62
N GLN A 59 -11.15 3.98 -5.80
CA GLN A 59 -12.33 3.14 -5.94
C GLN A 59 -12.05 1.70 -5.50
N PHE A 60 -10.87 1.17 -5.84
CA PHE A 60 -10.44 -0.15 -5.38
C PHE A 60 -10.40 -0.22 -3.86
N LEU A 61 -9.81 0.77 -3.21
CA LEU A 61 -9.69 0.81 -1.75
C LEU A 61 -11.05 0.95 -1.07
N LYS A 62 -11.98 1.70 -1.67
CA LYS A 62 -13.35 1.79 -1.14
C LYS A 62 -14.02 0.43 -1.10
N ARG A 63 -13.95 -0.31 -2.20
CA ARG A 63 -14.51 -1.68 -2.27
C ARG A 63 -13.85 -2.61 -1.26
N LYS A 64 -12.52 -2.50 -1.14
CA LYS A 64 -11.73 -3.34 -0.25
C LYS A 64 -12.16 -3.18 1.20
N TRP A 65 -12.24 -1.95 1.69
CA TRP A 65 -12.51 -1.68 3.10
C TRP A 65 -14.00 -1.69 3.46
N GLU A 66 -14.89 -1.71 2.48
CA GLU A 66 -16.29 -2.04 2.71
C GLU A 66 -16.47 -3.54 3.00
N LYS A 67 -15.64 -4.37 2.41
CA LYS A 67 -15.67 -5.83 2.53
C LYS A 67 -14.80 -6.35 3.66
N GLU A 68 -13.60 -5.78 3.81
CA GLU A 68 -12.58 -6.22 4.77
C GLU A 68 -12.69 -5.38 6.04
N LEU A 69 -13.46 -5.89 7.02
CA LEU A 69 -13.73 -5.18 8.26
C LEU A 69 -12.60 -5.38 9.27
N ASP A 70 -12.37 -4.35 10.09
CA ASP A 70 -11.29 -4.33 11.10
C ASP A 70 -9.93 -4.71 10.52
N TYR A 71 -9.68 -4.24 9.31
CA TYR A 71 -8.44 -4.49 8.58
C TYR A 71 -7.24 -3.93 9.33
N LYS A 72 -6.18 -4.75 9.43
CA LYS A 72 -4.92 -4.35 10.03
C LYS A 72 -3.77 -4.94 9.22
N LEU A 73 -2.85 -4.08 8.82
CA LEU A 73 -1.74 -4.39 7.93
C LEU A 73 -0.41 -4.26 8.64
N LYS A 74 0.51 -5.16 8.31
CA LYS A 74 1.91 -5.06 8.68
C LYS A 74 2.76 -5.25 7.45
N LYS A 75 3.70 -4.32 7.22
CA LYS A 75 4.65 -4.37 6.12
C LYS A 75 6.07 -4.56 6.62
N GLU A 76 6.88 -5.22 5.81
CA GLU A 76 8.29 -5.44 6.11
C GLU A 76 9.12 -5.17 4.86
N LEU A 77 10.17 -4.36 5.00
CA LEU A 77 11.13 -4.13 3.91
C LEU A 77 11.98 -5.37 3.71
N TRP A 78 11.99 -5.90 2.48
CA TRP A 78 12.83 -7.03 2.12
C TRP A 78 14.11 -6.62 1.39
N GLY A 79 14.06 -5.54 0.63
CA GLY A 79 15.21 -5.03 -0.06
C GLY A 79 14.89 -3.73 -0.78
N PHE A 80 15.93 -3.03 -1.17
CA PHE A 80 15.78 -1.78 -1.90
C PHE A 80 17.01 -1.50 -2.75
N ARG A 81 16.82 -0.70 -3.78
CA ARG A 81 17.91 -0.23 -4.62
C ARG A 81 17.46 1.07 -5.29
N GLU A 82 18.19 2.15 -5.01
CA GLU A 82 17.94 3.47 -5.59
C GLU A 82 16.48 3.90 -5.38
N HIS A 83 15.62 3.75 -6.40
CA HIS A 83 14.20 4.17 -6.35
C HIS A 83 13.24 2.97 -6.35
N ARG A 84 13.74 1.78 -6.02
CA ARG A 84 12.93 0.54 -6.00
C ARG A 84 12.98 -0.13 -4.65
N MET A 85 11.87 -0.74 -4.26
CA MET A 85 11.75 -1.50 -3.01
C MET A 85 11.00 -2.80 -3.23
N ALA A 86 11.44 -3.85 -2.52
CA ALA A 86 10.68 -5.08 -2.37
C ALA A 86 10.13 -5.11 -0.96
N VAL A 87 8.81 -5.28 -0.83
CA VAL A 87 8.09 -5.19 0.44
C VAL A 87 7.24 -6.43 0.62
N ARG A 88 7.36 -7.05 1.78
CA ARG A 88 6.51 -8.15 2.18
C ARG A 88 5.41 -7.61 3.09
N PHE A 89 4.20 -8.18 3.00
CA PHE A 89 3.12 -7.74 3.87
C PHE A 89 2.27 -8.90 4.33
N GLU A 90 1.59 -8.67 5.45
CA GLU A 90 0.51 -9.52 5.92
C GLU A 90 -0.60 -8.62 6.46
N TYR A 91 -1.84 -9.06 6.33
CA TYR A 91 -2.97 -8.33 6.93
C TYR A 91 -4.06 -9.29 7.34
N GLU A 92 -4.83 -8.85 8.32
CA GLU A 92 -5.98 -9.60 8.80
C GLU A 92 -7.24 -8.76 8.68
N TRP A 93 -8.36 -9.42 8.54
CA TRP A 93 -9.67 -8.78 8.42
C TRP A 93 -10.75 -9.83 8.65
N HIS A 94 -11.98 -9.39 8.90
CA HIS A 94 -13.11 -10.30 8.96
C HIS A 94 -14.21 -9.85 8.01
N ASN A 95 -15.08 -10.79 7.61
CA ASN A 95 -16.23 -10.48 6.80
C ASN A 95 -17.44 -10.11 7.67
N ASP A 96 -18.57 -9.88 7.05
CA ASP A 96 -19.81 -9.48 7.74
C ASP A 96 -20.43 -10.58 8.58
N THR A 97 -19.99 -11.84 8.43
CA THR A 97 -20.43 -12.96 9.26
C THR A 97 -19.49 -13.21 10.44
N GLY A 98 -18.42 -12.42 10.56
CA GLY A 98 -17.47 -12.56 11.66
C GLY A 98 -16.35 -13.56 11.43
N GLN A 99 -16.23 -14.10 10.21
CA GLN A 99 -15.13 -15.00 9.88
C GLN A 99 -13.86 -14.21 9.61
N TRP A 100 -12.76 -14.59 10.28
CA TRP A 100 -11.47 -13.93 10.16
C TRP A 100 -10.60 -14.58 9.09
N PHE A 101 -9.83 -13.73 8.41
CA PHE A 101 -8.89 -14.13 7.37
C PHE A 101 -7.54 -13.45 7.60
N ARG A 102 -6.47 -14.13 7.17
CA ARG A 102 -5.14 -13.54 7.13
C ARG A 102 -4.55 -13.74 5.74
N SER A 103 -4.07 -12.67 5.17
CA SER A 103 -3.50 -12.67 3.81
C SER A 103 -2.04 -12.27 3.86
N TYR A 104 -1.25 -12.85 2.96
CA TYR A 104 0.18 -12.60 2.82
C TYR A 104 0.50 -12.23 1.39
N GLY A 105 1.46 -11.36 1.20
CA GLY A 105 1.84 -10.99 -0.15
C GLY A 105 3.19 -10.28 -0.22
N ASN A 106 3.59 -10.02 -1.43
CA ASN A 106 4.81 -9.27 -1.75
C ASN A 106 4.45 -8.16 -2.72
N GLU A 107 5.13 -7.03 -2.57
CA GLU A 107 4.97 -5.89 -3.45
C GLU A 107 6.33 -5.45 -3.97
N MET A 108 6.34 -5.00 -5.21
CA MET A 108 7.51 -4.37 -5.81
C MET A 108 7.13 -2.94 -6.11
N TRP A 109 7.82 -2.01 -5.46
CA TRP A 109 7.55 -0.57 -5.60
C TRP A 109 8.60 0.09 -6.46
N GLU A 110 8.17 0.98 -7.32
CA GLU A 110 9.06 1.84 -8.09
C GLU A 110 8.61 3.29 -7.94
N PHE A 111 9.54 4.17 -7.63
CA PHE A 111 9.30 5.59 -7.40
C PHE A 111 9.89 6.43 -8.52
N ASP A 112 9.30 7.59 -8.75
CA ASP A 112 9.81 8.55 -9.73
C ASP A 112 11.12 9.19 -9.29
#